data_47607a5461d16342a08e20d9464b28f5
#
_entry.id   47607a5461d16342a08e20d9464b28f5
#
_cell.length_a   1.000
_cell.length_b   1.000
_cell.length_c   1.000
_cell.angle_alpha   90.00
_cell.angle_beta   90.00
_cell.angle_gamma   90.00
#
_symmetry.space_group_name_H-M   'P 1'
#
loop_
_entity.id
_entity.type
_entity.pdbx_description
1 polymer ?
#
loop_
_entity_poly.entity_id
_entity_poly.type
_entity_poly.pdbx_seq_one_letter_code
_entity_poly.pdbx_strand_id
1 'polypeptide(L)'
;MAKLKRRGTAEPEPELGEELDFLRLIWAVDHGLHRASKRTELELGVTGPQRLVLRIAGRFPGIPAGHLAKLLHLHPSTLTGVLQRLEQQGLLRRRSDPRDARRSLLALTEKGRRFDLRTEGAEESAIAAALARTSAEKLKAAREVLESISSILAGSHDSQ
;
A
#
# COMPACT_ATOMS: atom_id res chain seq x y z
N MET A 1 -28.76 49.18 11.85
CA MET A 1 -29.01 47.85 12.48
C MET A 1 -27.83 46.93 12.13
N ALA A 2 -26.93 46.71 13.09
CA ALA A 2 -25.71 45.92 12.89
C ALA A 2 -26.03 44.44 13.15
N LYS A 3 -25.81 43.60 12.11
CA LYS A 3 -25.91 42.14 12.21
C LYS A 3 -24.68 41.59 12.96
N LEU A 4 -24.89 41.21 14.24
CA LEU A 4 -23.90 40.44 15.00
C LEU A 4 -23.67 39.10 14.30
N LYS A 5 -22.46 38.91 13.71
CA LYS A 5 -21.95 37.59 13.35
C LYS A 5 -21.69 36.79 14.60
N ARG A 6 -22.54 35.79 14.90
CA ARG A 6 -22.23 34.75 15.88
C ARG A 6 -20.94 34.04 15.44
N ARG A 7 -19.85 34.26 16.18
CA ARG A 7 -18.69 33.37 16.16
C ARG A 7 -19.14 32.06 16.76
N GLY A 8 -19.24 31.02 15.92
CA GLY A 8 -19.41 29.66 16.42
C GLY A 8 -18.18 29.31 17.26
N THR A 9 -18.39 29.12 18.55
CA THR A 9 -17.43 28.47 19.44
C THR A 9 -17.28 27.05 18.92
N ALA A 10 -16.11 26.72 18.36
CA ALA A 10 -15.78 25.33 18.05
C ALA A 10 -15.86 24.56 19.38
N GLU A 11 -16.69 23.55 19.44
CA GLU A 11 -16.70 22.62 20.58
C GLU A 11 -15.30 22.03 20.72
N PRO A 12 -14.75 21.92 21.94
CA PRO A 12 -13.47 21.28 22.12
C PRO A 12 -13.53 19.84 21.58
N GLU A 13 -12.55 19.47 20.74
CA GLU A 13 -12.45 18.09 20.26
C GLU A 13 -12.28 17.15 21.48
N PRO A 14 -12.99 16.02 21.50
CA PRO A 14 -12.88 15.08 22.60
C PRO A 14 -11.46 14.51 22.69
N GLU A 15 -10.89 14.45 23.89
CA GLU A 15 -9.62 13.78 24.16
C GLU A 15 -9.82 12.26 24.02
N LEU A 16 -9.27 11.67 22.95
CA LEU A 16 -9.46 10.25 22.63
C LEU A 16 -8.52 9.31 23.40
N GLY A 17 -7.46 9.83 24.00
CA GLY A 17 -6.32 9.02 24.45
C GLY A 17 -5.42 8.55 23.29
N GLU A 18 -4.20 8.11 23.60
CA GLU A 18 -3.18 7.82 22.60
C GLU A 18 -3.58 6.70 21.64
N GLU A 19 -4.13 5.59 22.16
CA GLU A 19 -4.47 4.42 21.35
C GLU A 19 -5.60 4.72 20.35
N LEU A 20 -6.66 5.38 20.80
CA LEU A 20 -7.80 5.69 19.93
C LEU A 20 -7.45 6.78 18.92
N ASP A 21 -6.63 7.76 19.28
CA ASP A 21 -6.18 8.79 18.34
C ASP A 21 -5.29 8.16 17.25
N PHE A 22 -4.40 7.25 17.64
CA PHE A 22 -3.57 6.53 16.69
C PHE A 22 -4.40 5.64 15.75
N LEU A 23 -5.37 4.89 16.28
CA LEU A 23 -6.28 4.05 15.50
C LEU A 23 -7.12 4.90 14.52
N ARG A 24 -7.61 6.04 14.95
CA ARG A 24 -8.33 7.01 14.09
C ARG A 24 -7.45 7.47 12.92
N LEU A 25 -6.17 7.75 13.16
CA LEU A 25 -5.23 8.15 12.11
C LEU A 25 -4.96 7.01 11.12
N ILE A 26 -4.78 5.78 11.60
CA ILE A 26 -4.60 4.60 10.74
C ILE A 26 -5.84 4.42 9.85
N TRP A 27 -7.04 4.51 10.40
CA TRP A 27 -8.28 4.41 9.62
C TRP A 27 -8.46 5.55 8.62
N ALA A 28 -8.05 6.75 8.96
CA ALA A 28 -8.07 7.88 8.02
C ALA A 28 -7.13 7.64 6.83
N VAL A 29 -5.93 7.11 7.09
CA VAL A 29 -4.97 6.70 6.05
C VAL A 29 -5.53 5.57 5.19
N ASP A 30 -6.05 4.49 5.81
CA ASP A 30 -6.65 3.36 5.10
C ASP A 30 -7.79 3.81 4.19
N HIS A 31 -8.72 4.62 4.70
CA HIS A 31 -9.80 5.18 3.90
C HIS A 31 -9.29 6.06 2.74
N GLY A 32 -8.24 6.86 2.99
CA GLY A 32 -7.58 7.66 1.97
C GLY A 32 -6.95 6.80 0.87
N LEU A 33 -6.25 5.73 1.24
CA LEU A 33 -5.66 4.78 0.31
C LEU A 33 -6.71 4.05 -0.52
N HIS A 34 -7.82 3.62 0.09
CA HIS A 34 -8.94 3.01 -0.64
C HIS A 34 -9.55 3.95 -1.69
N ARG A 35 -9.74 5.22 -1.35
CA ARG A 35 -10.24 6.22 -2.31
C ARG A 35 -9.25 6.48 -3.43
N ALA A 36 -7.97 6.59 -3.13
CA ALA A 36 -6.92 6.76 -4.12
C ALA A 36 -6.81 5.52 -5.03
N SER A 37 -6.90 4.30 -4.46
CA SER A 37 -6.91 3.05 -5.20
C SER A 37 -8.06 2.96 -6.22
N LYS A 38 -9.27 3.39 -5.85
CA LYS A 38 -10.39 3.45 -6.80
C LYS A 38 -10.11 4.41 -7.96
N ARG A 39 -9.46 5.54 -7.70
CA ARG A 39 -9.05 6.47 -8.75
C ARG A 39 -8.01 5.84 -9.66
N THR A 40 -6.98 5.22 -9.09
CA THR A 40 -5.95 4.48 -9.82
C THR A 40 -6.56 3.38 -10.70
N GLU A 41 -7.56 2.66 -10.19
CA GLU A 41 -8.26 1.62 -10.94
C GLU A 41 -9.05 2.19 -12.13
N LEU A 42 -9.73 3.32 -11.95
CA LEU A 42 -10.47 3.98 -13.03
C LEU A 42 -9.54 4.54 -14.11
N GLU A 43 -8.40 5.10 -13.73
CA GLU A 43 -7.45 5.72 -14.65
C GLU A 43 -6.51 4.72 -15.33
N LEU A 44 -6.09 3.68 -14.60
CA LEU A 44 -5.03 2.77 -15.03
C LEU A 44 -5.51 1.32 -15.23
N GLY A 45 -6.72 0.96 -14.79
CA GLY A 45 -7.25 -0.39 -14.85
C GLY A 45 -6.61 -1.37 -13.86
N VAL A 46 -5.88 -0.87 -12.86
CA VAL A 46 -5.30 -1.67 -11.77
C VAL A 46 -5.56 -1.00 -10.43
N THR A 47 -5.81 -1.80 -9.40
CA THR A 47 -5.98 -1.30 -8.03
C THR A 47 -4.64 -0.88 -7.42
N GLY A 48 -4.65 -0.08 -6.34
CA GLY A 48 -3.45 0.31 -5.61
C GLY A 48 -2.56 -0.86 -5.19
N PRO A 49 -3.09 -1.92 -4.57
CA PRO A 49 -2.30 -3.12 -4.25
C PRO A 49 -1.70 -3.81 -5.47
N GLN A 50 -2.44 -3.91 -6.58
CA GLN A 50 -1.92 -4.45 -7.84
C GLN A 50 -0.77 -3.61 -8.37
N ARG A 51 -0.92 -2.29 -8.31
CA ARG A 51 0.12 -1.36 -8.72
C ARG A 51 1.37 -1.48 -7.85
N LEU A 52 1.23 -1.57 -6.53
CA LEU A 52 2.36 -1.76 -5.62
C LEU A 52 3.14 -3.04 -5.96
N VAL A 53 2.44 -4.14 -6.25
CA VAL A 53 3.06 -5.39 -6.71
C VAL A 53 3.84 -5.19 -8.02
N LEU A 54 3.28 -4.48 -9.00
CA LEU A 54 3.96 -4.17 -10.27
C LEU A 54 5.23 -3.35 -10.04
N ARG A 55 5.15 -2.30 -9.20
CA ARG A 55 6.31 -1.43 -8.88
C ARG A 55 7.45 -2.22 -8.24
N ILE A 56 7.13 -3.10 -7.29
CA ILE A 56 8.15 -3.92 -6.61
C ILE A 56 8.72 -4.97 -7.58
N ALA A 57 7.87 -5.64 -8.37
CA ALA A 57 8.35 -6.61 -9.36
C ALA A 57 9.20 -5.96 -10.47
N GLY A 58 8.90 -4.72 -10.83
CA GLY A 58 9.72 -3.91 -11.74
C GLY A 58 11.08 -3.52 -11.15
N ARG A 59 11.08 -3.16 -9.87
CA ARG A 59 12.29 -2.79 -9.12
C ARG A 59 13.21 -3.99 -8.86
N PHE A 60 12.62 -5.17 -8.63
CA PHE A 60 13.32 -6.41 -8.31
C PHE A 60 12.91 -7.54 -9.27
N PRO A 61 13.39 -7.51 -10.55
CA PRO A 61 13.05 -8.55 -11.51
C PRO A 61 13.49 -9.93 -11.03
N GLY A 62 12.57 -10.89 -11.06
CA GLY A 62 12.82 -12.25 -10.57
C GLY A 62 12.60 -12.40 -9.05
N ILE A 63 11.99 -11.43 -8.37
CA ILE A 63 11.64 -11.58 -6.96
C ILE A 63 10.75 -12.83 -6.77
N PRO A 64 11.07 -13.72 -5.80
CA PRO A 64 10.21 -14.86 -5.50
C PRO A 64 8.87 -14.40 -4.92
N ALA A 65 7.76 -15.02 -5.35
CA ALA A 65 6.42 -14.68 -4.85
C ALA A 65 6.31 -14.75 -3.32
N GLY A 66 6.91 -15.77 -2.69
CA GLY A 66 6.93 -15.87 -1.22
C GLY A 66 7.73 -14.75 -0.54
N HIS A 67 8.80 -14.25 -1.20
CA HIS A 67 9.54 -13.08 -0.68
C HIS A 67 8.69 -11.82 -0.80
N LEU A 68 8.00 -11.65 -1.92
CA LEU A 68 7.10 -10.51 -2.12
C LEU A 68 5.94 -10.50 -1.11
N ALA A 69 5.36 -11.67 -0.81
CA ALA A 69 4.31 -11.79 0.21
C ALA A 69 4.81 -11.31 1.59
N LYS A 70 6.00 -11.75 2.01
CA LYS A 70 6.63 -11.31 3.25
C LYS A 70 6.91 -9.81 3.26
N LEU A 71 7.46 -9.28 2.16
CA LEU A 71 7.77 -7.86 2.03
C LEU A 71 6.53 -6.97 2.14
N LEU A 72 5.39 -7.46 1.66
CA LEU A 72 4.11 -6.74 1.68
C LEU A 72 3.27 -7.05 2.92
N HIS A 73 3.76 -7.88 3.85
CA HIS A 73 2.99 -8.38 4.99
C HIS A 73 1.64 -8.98 4.59
N LEU A 74 1.59 -9.67 3.44
CA LEU A 74 0.39 -10.29 2.92
C LEU A 74 0.41 -11.80 3.12
N HIS A 75 -0.75 -12.38 3.43
CA HIS A 75 -0.90 -13.82 3.38
C HIS A 75 -0.68 -14.32 1.93
N PRO A 76 -0.02 -15.47 1.72
CA PRO A 76 0.27 -16.00 0.38
C PRO A 76 -0.96 -16.15 -0.52
N SER A 77 -2.12 -16.51 0.03
CA SER A 77 -3.38 -16.60 -0.74
C SER A 77 -3.84 -15.25 -1.28
N THR A 78 -3.74 -14.19 -0.48
CA THR A 78 -4.08 -12.82 -0.90
C THR A 78 -3.19 -12.38 -2.06
N LEU A 79 -1.87 -12.57 -1.92
CA LEU A 79 -0.95 -12.25 -3.00
C LEU A 79 -1.23 -13.08 -4.26
N THR A 80 -1.58 -14.37 -4.12
CA THR A 80 -1.92 -15.23 -5.25
C THR A 80 -3.06 -14.64 -6.08
N GLY A 81 -4.12 -14.16 -5.45
CA GLY A 81 -5.24 -13.51 -6.13
C GLY A 81 -4.82 -12.22 -6.88
N VAL A 82 -3.94 -11.41 -6.28
CA VAL A 82 -3.38 -10.21 -6.94
C VAL A 82 -2.56 -10.61 -8.17
N LEU A 83 -1.67 -11.59 -8.02
CA LEU A 83 -0.82 -12.07 -9.11
C LEU A 83 -1.62 -12.64 -10.28
N GLN A 84 -2.66 -13.43 -10.00
CA GLN A 84 -3.55 -13.98 -11.05
C GLN A 84 -4.19 -12.87 -11.89
N ARG A 85 -4.72 -11.83 -11.26
CA ARG A 85 -5.32 -10.71 -11.98
C ARG A 85 -4.30 -9.97 -12.85
N LEU A 86 -3.10 -9.75 -12.35
CA LEU A 86 -2.01 -9.12 -13.11
C LEU A 86 -1.53 -9.98 -14.30
N GLU A 87 -1.52 -11.30 -14.14
CA GLU A 87 -1.23 -12.25 -15.23
C GLU A 87 -2.35 -12.23 -16.28
N GLN A 88 -3.63 -12.25 -15.87
CA GLN A 88 -4.78 -12.15 -16.78
C GLN A 88 -4.77 -10.85 -17.58
N GLN A 89 -4.34 -9.75 -16.96
CA GLN A 89 -4.15 -8.47 -17.63
C GLN A 89 -2.90 -8.43 -18.55
N GLY A 90 -2.07 -9.47 -18.50
CA GLY A 90 -0.84 -9.56 -19.27
C GLY A 90 0.24 -8.57 -18.81
N LEU A 91 0.21 -8.12 -17.55
CA LEU A 91 1.17 -7.16 -16.99
C LEU A 91 2.34 -7.85 -16.29
N LEU A 92 2.12 -9.03 -15.73
CA LEU A 92 3.08 -9.81 -14.98
C LEU A 92 3.09 -11.26 -15.51
N ARG A 93 4.18 -11.96 -15.32
CA ARG A 93 4.31 -13.40 -15.58
C ARG A 93 5.05 -14.07 -14.44
N ARG A 94 4.67 -15.32 -14.15
CA ARG A 94 5.39 -16.21 -13.25
C ARG A 94 6.26 -17.17 -14.06
N ARG A 95 7.43 -17.49 -13.52
CA ARG A 95 8.33 -18.52 -14.04
C ARG A 95 8.77 -19.39 -12.86
N SER A 96 8.91 -20.69 -13.09
CA SER A 96 9.54 -21.57 -12.10
C SER A 96 11.01 -21.16 -11.91
N ASP A 97 11.47 -21.20 -10.66
CA ASP A 97 12.89 -21.02 -10.37
C ASP A 97 13.66 -22.25 -10.87
N PRO A 98 14.69 -22.10 -11.74
CA PRO A 98 15.49 -23.23 -12.20
C PRO A 98 16.20 -24.01 -11.09
N ARG A 99 16.41 -23.37 -9.93
CA ARG A 99 17.09 -23.96 -8.77
C ARG A 99 16.12 -24.65 -7.79
N ASP A 100 14.83 -24.26 -7.82
CA ASP A 100 13.80 -24.81 -6.97
C ASP A 100 12.43 -24.65 -7.63
N ALA A 101 11.91 -25.70 -8.23
CA ALA A 101 10.62 -25.70 -8.91
C ALA A 101 9.42 -25.33 -8.03
N ARG A 102 9.56 -25.36 -6.70
CA ARG A 102 8.53 -24.92 -5.75
C ARG A 102 8.44 -23.39 -5.67
N ARG A 103 9.46 -22.69 -6.17
CA ARG A 103 9.53 -21.22 -6.12
C ARG A 103 9.05 -20.63 -7.43
N SER A 104 8.21 -19.64 -7.33
CA SER A 104 7.71 -18.86 -8.47
C SER A 104 8.40 -17.50 -8.49
N LEU A 105 9.11 -17.22 -9.59
CA LEU A 105 9.79 -15.96 -9.84
C LEU A 105 8.88 -15.03 -10.64
N LEU A 106 8.80 -13.77 -10.22
CA LEU A 106 7.94 -12.76 -10.80
C LEU A 106 8.72 -11.84 -11.74
N ALA A 107 8.16 -11.56 -12.89
CA ALA A 107 8.73 -10.61 -13.84
C ALA A 107 7.63 -9.84 -14.56
N LEU A 108 7.87 -8.56 -14.82
CA LEU A 108 6.99 -7.78 -15.68
C LEU A 108 7.08 -8.30 -17.13
N THR A 109 5.95 -8.29 -17.83
CA THR A 109 5.92 -8.43 -19.28
C THR A 109 6.38 -7.14 -19.95
N GLU A 110 6.49 -7.11 -21.28
CA GLU A 110 6.74 -5.86 -22.01
C GLU A 110 5.62 -4.84 -21.77
N LYS A 111 4.37 -5.29 -21.79
CA LYS A 111 3.21 -4.46 -21.45
C LYS A 111 3.32 -3.93 -20.02
N GLY A 112 3.69 -4.78 -19.05
CA GLY A 112 3.88 -4.40 -17.66
C GLY A 112 4.99 -3.37 -17.46
N ARG A 113 6.12 -3.50 -18.14
CA ARG A 113 7.22 -2.51 -18.10
C ARG A 113 6.78 -1.15 -18.64
N ARG A 114 6.11 -1.13 -19.78
CA ARG A 114 5.57 0.12 -20.35
C ARG A 114 4.53 0.76 -19.44
N PHE A 115 3.73 -0.04 -18.78
CA PHE A 115 2.75 0.40 -17.80
C PHE A 115 3.43 0.99 -16.55
N ASP A 116 4.46 0.34 -16.02
CA ASP A 116 5.18 0.76 -14.83
C ASP A 116 5.90 2.11 -15.02
N LEU A 117 6.49 2.35 -16.18
CA LEU A 117 7.23 3.57 -16.50
C LEU A 117 6.34 4.80 -16.75
N ARG A 118 5.08 4.62 -17.13
CA ARG A 118 4.25 5.70 -17.68
C ARG A 118 3.48 6.51 -16.66
N THR A 119 3.28 6.02 -15.44
CA THR A 119 2.28 6.63 -14.58
C THR A 119 2.64 6.51 -13.10
N GLU A 120 2.52 7.60 -12.37
CA GLU A 120 2.45 7.58 -10.92
C GLU A 120 0.99 7.36 -10.52
N GLY A 121 0.73 6.40 -9.62
CA GLY A 121 -0.58 6.22 -9.03
C GLY A 121 -0.91 7.34 -8.04
N ALA A 122 -2.19 7.54 -7.78
CA ALA A 122 -2.63 8.58 -6.84
C ALA A 122 -2.07 8.36 -5.42
N GLU A 123 -1.91 7.10 -5.01
CA GLU A 123 -1.31 6.73 -3.72
C GLU A 123 0.17 7.10 -3.65
N GLU A 124 0.94 6.79 -4.71
CA GLU A 124 2.38 7.06 -4.78
C GLU A 124 2.64 8.55 -4.71
N SER A 125 1.89 9.34 -5.46
CA SER A 125 2.01 10.82 -5.48
C SER A 125 1.69 11.42 -4.11
N ALA A 126 0.65 10.95 -3.43
CA ALA A 126 0.27 11.41 -2.10
C ALA A 126 1.35 11.07 -1.06
N ILE A 127 1.88 9.84 -1.08
CA ILE A 127 2.97 9.42 -0.18
C ILE A 127 4.24 10.22 -0.48
N ALA A 128 4.63 10.37 -1.75
CA ALA A 128 5.81 11.15 -2.13
C ALA A 128 5.73 12.60 -1.63
N ALA A 129 4.56 13.25 -1.78
CA ALA A 129 4.34 14.61 -1.30
C ALA A 129 4.46 14.72 0.23
N ALA A 130 3.97 13.73 0.98
CA ALA A 130 4.10 13.68 2.43
C ALA A 130 5.57 13.47 2.85
N LEU A 131 6.27 12.53 2.23
CA LEU A 131 7.67 12.21 2.54
C LEU A 131 8.62 13.37 2.22
N ALA A 132 8.39 14.13 1.16
CA ALA A 132 9.19 15.30 0.79
C ALA A 132 9.19 16.40 1.88
N ARG A 133 8.21 16.36 2.79
CA ARG A 133 8.04 17.33 3.90
C ARG A 133 8.44 16.74 5.25
N THR A 134 8.95 15.51 5.27
CA THR A 134 9.24 14.76 6.51
C THR A 134 10.74 14.57 6.66
N SER A 135 11.28 14.86 7.86
CA SER A 135 12.70 14.60 8.16
C SER A 135 12.99 13.09 8.20
N ALA A 136 14.25 12.72 7.95
CA ALA A 136 14.68 11.32 7.99
C ALA A 136 14.40 10.64 9.35
N GLU A 137 14.57 11.39 10.44
CA GLU A 137 14.31 10.90 11.81
C GLU A 137 12.83 10.57 12.02
N LYS A 138 11.92 11.48 11.61
CA LYS A 138 10.48 11.27 11.71
C LYS A 138 10.04 10.10 10.83
N LEU A 139 10.62 9.98 9.63
CA LEU A 139 10.34 8.86 8.74
C LEU A 139 10.77 7.52 9.34
N LYS A 140 11.95 7.49 9.99
CA LYS A 140 12.45 6.30 10.67
C LYS A 140 11.51 5.90 11.81
N ALA A 141 11.15 6.84 12.68
CA ALA A 141 10.22 6.59 13.79
C ALA A 141 8.84 6.11 13.31
N ALA A 142 8.27 6.75 12.28
CA ALA A 142 7.00 6.33 11.70
C ALA A 142 7.05 4.91 11.13
N ARG A 143 8.17 4.54 10.46
CA ARG A 143 8.38 3.18 9.95
C ARG A 143 8.41 2.16 11.08
N GLU A 144 9.19 2.40 12.13
CA GLU A 144 9.31 1.50 13.27
C GLU A 144 7.95 1.22 13.93
N VAL A 145 7.13 2.26 14.12
CA VAL A 145 5.79 2.13 14.69
C VAL A 145 4.87 1.34 13.77
N LEU A 146 4.84 1.64 12.47
CA LEU A 146 3.98 0.95 11.51
C LEU A 146 4.38 -0.52 11.33
N GLU A 147 5.68 -0.83 11.32
CA GLU A 147 6.19 -2.20 11.27
C GLU A 147 5.81 -2.99 12.54
N SER A 148 5.90 -2.37 13.70
CA SER A 148 5.48 -2.97 14.99
C SER A 148 3.99 -3.30 14.98
N ILE A 149 3.14 -2.34 14.61
CA ILE A 149 1.68 -2.54 14.53
C ILE A 149 1.34 -3.65 13.53
N SER A 150 1.94 -3.61 12.33
CA SER A 150 1.72 -4.62 11.29
C SER A 150 2.10 -6.02 11.76
N SER A 151 3.23 -6.17 12.48
CA SER A 151 3.70 -7.45 13.01
C SER A 151 2.75 -8.01 14.08
N ILE A 152 2.27 -7.16 14.99
CA ILE A 152 1.32 -7.59 16.05
C ILE A 152 0.00 -8.04 15.43
N LEU A 153 -0.53 -7.27 14.47
CA LEU A 153 -1.79 -7.62 13.78
C LEU A 153 -1.66 -8.91 12.97
N ALA A 154 -0.52 -9.16 12.32
CA ALA A 154 -0.27 -10.40 11.59
C ALA A 154 -0.17 -11.61 12.52
N GLY A 155 0.52 -11.50 13.68
CA GLY A 155 0.67 -12.58 14.65
C GLY A 155 -0.63 -12.97 15.36
N SER A 156 -1.61 -12.09 15.42
CA SER A 156 -2.94 -12.35 16.00
C SER A 156 -3.80 -13.30 15.15
N HIS A 157 -3.43 -13.58 13.89
CA HIS A 157 -4.15 -14.50 13.01
C HIS A 157 -3.64 -15.94 13.03
N ASP A 158 -2.44 -16.18 13.55
CA ASP A 158 -1.85 -17.55 13.61
C ASP A 158 -2.24 -18.31 14.89
N SER A 159 -3.07 -17.74 15.77
CA SER A 159 -3.45 -18.28 17.07
C SER A 159 -4.92 -18.73 17.18
N GLN A 160 -5.64 -18.92 16.06
CA GLN A 160 -7.00 -19.48 16.03
C GLN A 160 -7.09 -20.74 15.22
#